data_e7d6caa05a7cd42dcdb56c46c450e1e2
#
_entry.id   e7d6caa05a7cd42dcdb56c46c450e1e2
#
_cell.length_a   1.000
_cell.length_b   1.000
_cell.length_c   1.000
_cell.angle_alpha   90.00
_cell.angle_beta   90.00
_cell.angle_gamma   90.00
#
_symmetry.space_group_name_H-M   'P 1'
#
loop_
_entity.id
_entity.type
_entity.pdbx_description
1 polymer ?
#
loop_
_entity_poly.entity_id
_entity_poly.type
_entity_poly.pdbx_seq_one_letter_code
_entity_poly.pdbx_strand_id
1 'polypeptide(L)'
;MIKKILVSQPKPSSEKSPYYDIMRKHNVELEFRPFIKVESLTPREFRAQRINILDHTAIIFSSRHAIDNFFLLCQEMRIEIPEDIKYFCITETISHYIQKYVQYRKRKVFFGDTGKMADLMPQI
;
A
#
# COMPACT_ATOMS: atom_id res chain seq x y z
N MET A 1 -2.20 23.24 -29.61
CA MET A 1 -2.18 23.62 -28.19
C MET A 1 -3.02 22.62 -27.39
N ILE A 2 -2.52 22.18 -26.26
CA ILE A 2 -3.23 21.27 -25.38
C ILE A 2 -4.29 22.05 -24.61
N LYS A 3 -5.54 21.61 -24.65
CA LYS A 3 -6.67 22.26 -23.97
C LYS A 3 -7.25 21.43 -22.85
N LYS A 4 -7.24 20.11 -22.98
CA LYS A 4 -7.85 19.18 -22.03
C LYS A 4 -6.98 17.94 -21.87
N ILE A 5 -6.78 17.50 -20.61
CA ILE A 5 -5.95 16.34 -20.28
C ILE A 5 -6.79 15.36 -19.45
N LEU A 6 -6.77 14.10 -19.85
CA LEU A 6 -7.36 13.01 -19.07
C LEU A 6 -6.30 12.44 -18.13
N VAL A 7 -6.59 12.47 -16.84
CA VAL A 7 -5.68 11.95 -15.81
C VAL A 7 -6.26 10.63 -15.27
N SER A 8 -5.50 9.56 -15.39
CA SER A 8 -5.92 8.20 -15.01
C SER A 8 -5.78 7.94 -13.49
N GLN A 9 -6.23 8.89 -12.69
CA GLN A 9 -6.20 8.82 -11.23
C GLN A 9 -7.49 9.38 -10.64
N PRO A 10 -7.81 9.06 -9.37
CA PRO A 10 -8.91 9.70 -8.68
C PRO A 10 -8.68 11.20 -8.53
N LYS A 11 -9.76 11.97 -8.48
CA LYS A 11 -9.68 13.42 -8.25
C LYS A 11 -8.97 13.69 -6.92
N PRO A 12 -7.96 14.58 -6.89
CA PRO A 12 -7.27 14.92 -5.64
C PRO A 12 -8.23 15.49 -4.61
N SER A 13 -8.07 15.08 -3.36
CA SER A 13 -8.88 15.57 -2.23
C SER A 13 -8.40 16.92 -1.69
N SER A 14 -7.15 17.31 -1.99
CA SER A 14 -6.56 18.56 -1.53
C SER A 14 -6.45 19.56 -2.69
N GLU A 15 -6.86 20.81 -2.46
CA GLU A 15 -6.69 21.90 -3.41
C GLU A 15 -5.22 22.29 -3.61
N LYS A 16 -4.33 21.82 -2.78
CA LYS A 16 -2.87 22.04 -2.89
C LYS A 16 -2.19 21.03 -3.81
N SER A 17 -2.95 20.13 -4.44
CA SER A 17 -2.39 19.16 -5.37
C SER A 17 -1.65 19.85 -6.52
N PRO A 18 -0.48 19.34 -6.96
CA PRO A 18 0.24 19.84 -8.12
C PRO A 18 -0.59 19.85 -9.41
N TYR A 19 -1.60 19.00 -9.52
CA TYR A 19 -2.49 18.99 -10.69
C TYR A 19 -3.23 20.30 -10.86
N TYR A 20 -3.69 20.92 -9.78
CA TYR A 20 -4.37 22.21 -9.85
C TYR A 20 -3.44 23.36 -10.24
N ASP A 21 -2.18 23.29 -9.86
CA ASP A 21 -1.16 24.25 -10.30
C ASP A 21 -0.94 24.17 -11.80
N ILE A 22 -0.93 22.96 -12.36
CA ILE A 22 -0.83 22.74 -13.81
C ILE A 22 -2.02 23.37 -14.54
N MET A 23 -3.24 23.17 -14.01
CA MET A 23 -4.44 23.78 -14.57
C MET A 23 -4.33 25.31 -14.65
N ARG A 24 -3.91 25.94 -13.57
CA ARG A 24 -3.78 27.40 -13.47
C ARG A 24 -2.65 27.93 -14.34
N LYS A 25 -1.48 27.30 -14.25
CA LYS A 25 -0.28 27.77 -14.94
C LYS A 25 -0.37 27.65 -16.45
N HIS A 26 -0.98 26.60 -16.96
CA HIS A 26 -1.02 26.28 -18.38
C HIS A 26 -2.39 26.50 -19.01
N ASN A 27 -3.36 26.96 -18.23
CA ASN A 27 -4.74 27.17 -18.68
C ASN A 27 -5.32 25.96 -19.40
N VAL A 28 -5.15 24.77 -18.79
CA VAL A 28 -5.66 23.51 -19.32
C VAL A 28 -6.73 22.94 -18.37
N GLU A 29 -7.68 22.22 -18.93
CA GLU A 29 -8.69 21.50 -18.17
C GLU A 29 -8.19 20.09 -17.87
N LEU A 30 -8.35 19.63 -16.61
CA LEU A 30 -8.02 18.27 -16.22
C LEU A 30 -9.31 17.51 -15.91
N GLU A 31 -9.43 16.32 -16.46
CA GLU A 31 -10.50 15.39 -16.15
C GLU A 31 -9.90 14.14 -15.48
N PHE A 32 -10.35 13.83 -14.26
CA PHE A 32 -9.85 12.70 -13.50
C PHE A 32 -10.77 11.49 -13.67
N ARG A 33 -10.19 10.35 -14.06
CA ARG A 33 -10.91 9.08 -14.19
C ARG A 33 -10.00 7.94 -13.73
N PRO A 34 -10.27 7.33 -12.58
CA PRO A 34 -9.52 6.15 -12.17
C PRO A 34 -9.95 4.95 -13.03
N PHE A 35 -8.97 4.26 -13.61
CA PHE A 35 -9.21 3.03 -14.37
C PHE A 35 -8.89 1.78 -13.56
N ILE A 36 -8.30 1.95 -12.38
CA ILE A 36 -7.94 0.87 -11.47
C ILE A 36 -8.55 1.16 -10.11
N LYS A 37 -9.17 0.15 -9.51
CA LYS A 37 -9.70 0.21 -8.16
C LYS A 37 -9.05 -0.89 -7.34
N VAL A 38 -8.51 -0.54 -6.17
CA VAL A 38 -7.91 -1.50 -5.23
C VAL A 38 -8.90 -1.74 -4.11
N GLU A 39 -9.31 -3.00 -3.94
CA GLU A 39 -10.22 -3.42 -2.89
C GLU A 39 -9.62 -4.55 -2.07
N SER A 40 -9.98 -4.61 -0.79
CA SER A 40 -9.65 -5.77 0.04
C SER A 40 -10.46 -6.99 -0.38
N LEU A 41 -9.83 -8.16 -0.31
CA LEU A 41 -10.59 -9.40 -0.37
C LEU A 41 -11.54 -9.49 0.81
N THR A 42 -12.72 -10.08 0.59
CA THR A 42 -13.60 -10.41 1.69
C THR A 42 -13.06 -11.63 2.44
N PRO A 43 -13.40 -11.80 3.74
CA PRO A 43 -13.02 -13.01 4.47
C PRO A 43 -13.42 -14.31 3.76
N ARG A 44 -14.58 -14.32 3.12
CA ARG A 44 -15.05 -15.47 2.34
C ARG A 44 -14.14 -15.80 1.16
N GLU A 45 -13.77 -14.78 0.38
CA GLU A 45 -12.88 -14.94 -0.77
C GLU A 45 -11.49 -15.41 -0.32
N PHE A 46 -10.98 -14.87 0.78
CA PHE A 46 -9.67 -15.25 1.31
C PHE A 46 -9.69 -16.69 1.84
N ARG A 47 -10.73 -17.09 2.59
CA ARG A 47 -10.87 -18.47 3.09
C ARG A 47 -10.91 -19.49 1.96
N ALA A 48 -11.47 -19.12 0.81
CA ALA A 48 -11.51 -20.01 -0.36
C ALA A 48 -10.12 -20.33 -0.89
N GLN A 49 -9.12 -19.50 -0.64
CA GLN A 49 -7.73 -19.72 -1.04
C GLN A 49 -6.99 -20.71 -0.11
N ARG A 50 -7.57 -21.07 1.02
CA ARG A 50 -7.01 -22.01 2.02
C ARG A 50 -5.61 -21.64 2.52
N ILE A 51 -5.35 -20.34 2.67
CA ILE A 51 -4.11 -19.80 3.23
C ILE A 51 -4.33 -19.52 4.71
N ASN A 52 -3.47 -20.06 5.58
CA ASN A 52 -3.47 -19.74 7.00
C ASN A 52 -2.36 -18.71 7.27
N ILE A 53 -2.76 -17.48 7.60
CA ILE A 53 -1.82 -16.40 7.88
C ILE A 53 -0.88 -16.76 9.03
N LEU A 54 -1.38 -17.43 10.07
CA LEU A 54 -0.61 -17.76 11.27
C LEU A 54 0.44 -18.85 11.05
N ASP A 55 0.41 -19.55 9.92
CA ASP A 55 1.47 -20.50 9.56
C ASP A 55 2.74 -19.79 9.06
N HIS A 56 2.68 -18.49 8.84
CA HIS A 56 3.78 -17.71 8.29
C HIS A 56 4.50 -16.92 9.39
N THR A 57 5.82 -16.86 9.30
CA THR A 57 6.68 -16.13 10.26
C THR A 57 7.12 -14.77 9.75
N ALA A 58 6.84 -14.47 8.49
CA ALA A 58 7.18 -13.20 7.86
C ALA A 58 6.16 -12.86 6.79
N ILE A 59 6.05 -11.55 6.48
CA ILE A 59 5.21 -11.05 5.40
C ILE A 59 5.95 -9.97 4.62
N ILE A 60 5.76 -9.95 3.31
CA ILE A 60 6.32 -8.94 2.41
C ILE A 60 5.20 -7.99 1.98
N PHE A 61 5.39 -6.70 2.19
CA PHE A 61 4.48 -5.66 1.74
C PHE A 61 5.10 -4.86 0.60
N SER A 62 4.39 -4.79 -0.50
CA SER A 62 4.83 -4.06 -1.69
C SER A 62 4.14 -2.70 -1.86
N SER A 63 3.12 -2.39 -1.08
CA SER A 63 2.37 -1.14 -1.18
C SER A 63 1.64 -0.82 0.13
N ARG A 64 1.22 0.45 0.27
CA ARG A 64 0.36 0.87 1.38
C ARG A 64 -1.00 0.20 1.33
N HIS A 65 -1.56 0.02 0.14
CA HIS A 65 -2.84 -0.69 -0.04
C HIS A 65 -2.75 -2.13 0.45
N ALA A 66 -1.63 -2.80 0.21
CA ALA A 66 -1.41 -4.15 0.70
C ALA A 66 -1.42 -4.19 2.24
N ILE A 67 -0.80 -3.21 2.89
CA ILE A 67 -0.79 -3.07 4.34
C ILE A 67 -2.22 -2.85 4.87
N ASP A 68 -2.92 -1.85 4.35
CA ASP A 68 -4.28 -1.54 4.78
C ASP A 68 -5.21 -2.73 4.62
N ASN A 69 -5.17 -3.38 3.46
CA ASN A 69 -6.06 -4.50 3.16
C ASN A 69 -5.72 -5.75 3.97
N PHE A 70 -4.44 -5.99 4.24
CA PHE A 70 -4.02 -7.10 5.09
C PHE A 70 -4.55 -6.96 6.51
N PHE A 71 -4.35 -5.79 7.13
CA PHE A 71 -4.79 -5.58 8.50
C PHE A 71 -6.32 -5.50 8.61
N LEU A 72 -6.99 -4.94 7.60
CA LEU A 72 -8.45 -4.97 7.53
C LEU A 72 -8.98 -6.40 7.49
N LEU A 73 -8.39 -7.24 6.65
CA LEU A 73 -8.77 -8.65 6.54
C LEU A 73 -8.53 -9.39 7.87
N CYS A 74 -7.39 -9.16 8.51
CA CYS A 74 -7.10 -9.76 9.80
C CYS A 74 -8.12 -9.34 10.85
N GLN A 75 -8.50 -8.07 10.88
CA GLN A 75 -9.51 -7.56 11.79
C GLN A 75 -10.87 -8.23 11.55
N GLU A 76 -11.31 -8.31 10.31
CA GLU A 76 -12.58 -8.93 9.95
C GLU A 76 -12.61 -10.44 10.26
N MET A 77 -11.48 -11.12 10.11
CA MET A 77 -11.33 -12.54 10.41
C MET A 77 -10.99 -12.80 11.88
N ARG A 78 -10.83 -11.77 12.69
CA ARG A 78 -10.44 -11.86 14.11
C ARG A 78 -9.12 -12.61 14.30
N ILE A 79 -8.15 -12.33 13.42
CA ILE A 79 -6.80 -12.89 13.50
C ILE A 79 -5.91 -11.88 14.22
N GLU A 80 -5.27 -12.34 15.32
CA GLU A 80 -4.24 -11.57 16.02
C GLU A 80 -2.87 -11.92 15.42
N ILE A 81 -2.16 -10.92 14.93
CA ILE A 81 -0.83 -11.13 14.36
C ILE A 81 0.18 -11.27 15.51
N PRO A 82 1.00 -12.35 15.52
CA PRO A 82 2.02 -12.54 16.54
C PRO A 82 3.02 -11.38 16.57
N GLU A 83 3.50 -11.02 17.76
CA GLU A 83 4.48 -9.94 17.93
C GLU A 83 5.84 -10.24 17.30
N ASP A 84 6.16 -11.50 17.10
CA ASP A 84 7.46 -11.95 16.57
C ASP A 84 7.48 -12.07 15.04
N ILE A 85 6.37 -11.82 14.35
CA ILE A 85 6.34 -11.83 12.89
C ILE A 85 7.25 -10.74 12.32
N LYS A 86 7.96 -11.06 11.24
CA LYS A 86 8.85 -10.12 10.57
C LYS A 86 8.15 -9.49 9.37
N TYR A 87 8.41 -8.21 9.17
CA TYR A 87 7.86 -7.42 8.07
C TYR A 87 8.96 -7.01 7.13
N PHE A 88 8.83 -7.37 5.86
CA PHE A 88 9.72 -6.95 4.79
C PHE A 88 8.98 -5.98 3.88
N CYS A 89 9.45 -4.76 3.79
CA CYS A 89 8.80 -3.70 3.02
C CYS A 89 9.69 -3.28 1.87
N ILE A 90 9.08 -3.01 0.73
CA ILE A 90 9.83 -2.70 -0.49
C ILE A 90 10.61 -1.39 -0.38
N THR A 91 10.09 -0.43 0.40
CA THR A 91 10.76 0.84 0.66
C THR A 91 10.68 1.23 2.13
N GLU A 92 11.54 2.17 2.56
CA GLU A 92 11.50 2.73 3.91
C GLU A 92 10.16 3.41 4.21
N THR A 93 9.60 4.14 3.25
CA THR A 93 8.30 4.81 3.40
C THR A 93 7.20 3.82 3.73
N ILE A 94 7.17 2.67 3.05
CA ILE A 94 6.21 1.60 3.32
C ILE A 94 6.46 0.98 4.69
N SER A 95 7.74 0.82 5.09
CA SER A 95 8.06 0.29 6.41
C SER A 95 7.56 1.19 7.54
N HIS A 96 7.63 2.50 7.37
CA HIS A 96 7.10 3.44 8.35
C HIS A 96 5.57 3.44 8.38
N TYR A 97 4.92 3.16 7.27
CA TYR A 97 3.46 3.10 7.20
C TYR A 97 2.85 2.00 8.08
N ILE A 98 3.60 0.93 8.35
CA ILE A 98 3.16 -0.16 9.24
C ILE A 98 2.83 0.35 10.65
N GLN A 99 3.43 1.44 11.10
CA GLN A 99 3.20 2.02 12.43
C GLN A 99 1.72 2.35 12.69
N LYS A 100 0.94 2.51 11.63
CA LYS A 100 -0.50 2.71 11.73
C LYS A 100 -1.21 1.53 12.41
N TYR A 101 -0.64 0.33 12.31
CA TYR A 101 -1.27 -0.91 12.76
C TYR A 101 -0.51 -1.64 13.85
N VAL A 102 0.82 -1.55 13.86
CA VAL A 102 1.68 -2.28 14.81
C VAL A 102 2.77 -1.37 15.35
N GLN A 103 3.32 -1.75 16.50
CA GLN A 103 4.46 -1.04 17.07
C GLN A 103 5.71 -1.31 16.23
N TYR A 104 6.34 -0.25 15.71
CA TYR A 104 7.56 -0.37 14.92
C TYR A 104 8.73 -0.82 15.79
N ARG A 105 9.41 -1.89 15.36
CA ARG A 105 10.62 -2.39 16.00
C ARG A 105 11.66 -2.72 14.94
N LYS A 106 12.85 -2.11 15.03
CA LYS A 106 13.93 -2.30 14.04
C LYS A 106 14.30 -3.77 13.83
N ARG A 107 14.21 -4.60 14.87
CA ARG A 107 14.53 -6.03 14.80
C ARG A 107 13.54 -6.86 13.98
N LYS A 108 12.36 -6.31 13.69
CA LYS A 108 11.28 -7.01 13.00
C LYS A 108 10.92 -6.41 11.65
N VAL A 109 11.37 -5.21 11.36
CA VAL A 109 10.96 -4.47 10.16
C VAL A 109 12.18 -4.20 9.30
N PHE A 110 12.12 -4.67 8.07
CA PHE A 110 13.20 -4.56 7.09
C PHE A 110 12.69 -3.85 5.84
N PHE A 111 13.54 -3.10 5.17
CA PHE A 111 13.16 -2.41 3.93
C PHE A 111 14.31 -2.37 2.94
N GLY A 112 13.97 -2.18 1.64
CA GLY A 112 14.93 -2.01 0.58
C GLY A 112 15.14 -0.54 0.23
N ASP A 113 16.22 -0.24 -0.49
CA ASP A 113 16.64 1.13 -0.79
C ASP A 113 16.05 1.66 -2.11
N THR A 114 15.81 0.80 -3.10
CA THR A 114 15.43 1.23 -4.45
C THR A 114 13.99 0.88 -4.84
N GLY A 115 13.23 0.24 -3.97
CA GLY A 115 11.87 -0.20 -4.26
C GLY A 115 11.78 -1.47 -5.10
N LYS A 116 12.89 -2.18 -5.26
CA LYS A 116 12.94 -3.46 -5.99
C LYS A 116 12.97 -4.62 -5.01
N MET A 117 12.28 -5.70 -5.36
CA MET A 117 12.27 -6.93 -4.55
C MET A 117 13.68 -7.48 -4.31
N ALA A 118 14.58 -7.32 -5.27
CA ALA A 118 15.95 -7.78 -5.16
C ALA A 118 16.69 -7.20 -3.94
N ASP A 119 16.32 -6.01 -3.50
CA ASP A 119 16.95 -5.37 -2.34
C ASP A 119 16.63 -6.08 -1.03
N LEU A 120 15.48 -6.78 -0.98
CA LEU A 120 15.05 -7.51 0.21
C LEU A 120 15.69 -8.89 0.32
N MET A 121 16.07 -9.49 -0.79
CA MET A 121 16.58 -10.86 -0.82
C MET A 121 17.75 -11.11 0.14
N PRO A 122 18.75 -10.22 0.25
CA PRO A 122 19.85 -10.44 1.20
C PRO A 122 19.43 -10.36 2.66
N GLN A 123 18.26 -9.77 2.97
CA GLN A 123 17.77 -9.57 4.33
C GLN A 123 16.85 -10.72 4.78
N ILE A 124 16.35 -11.50 3.86
CA ILE A 124 15.51 -12.66 4.14
C ILE A 124 16.38 -13.85 4.49
#